data_80dae894c73c3dd040eb38c7eafb4bd3
#
_entry.id   80dae894c73c3dd040eb38c7eafb4bd3
#
_cell.length_a   1.000
_cell.length_b   1.000
_cell.length_c   1.000
_cell.angle_alpha   90.00
_cell.angle_beta   90.00
_cell.angle_gamma   90.00
#
_symmetry.space_group_name_H-M   'P 1'
#
loop_
_entity.id
_entity.type
_entity.pdbx_description
1 polymer ?
#
loop_
_entity_poly.entity_id
_entity_poly.type
_entity_poly.pdbx_seq_one_letter_code
_entity_poly.pdbx_strand_id
1 'polypeptide(L)'
;MRVIALSALREFWTGKATYADARQPTLAWYRHVLQADWRSPAEVKREFGSASILRDGRVVFNIAGNKYRIVVWINYPYRVVYIRFIGTHVQYDAVDAQNV
;
A
#
# COMPACT_ATOMS: atom_id res chain seq x y z
N MET A 1 8.47 -9.79 1.92
CA MET A 1 7.43 -9.94 0.87
C MET A 1 7.97 -9.52 -0.48
N ARG A 2 7.46 -10.07 -1.56
CA ARG A 2 7.67 -9.56 -2.91
C ARG A 2 6.57 -8.53 -3.23
N VAL A 3 6.92 -7.40 -3.85
CA VAL A 3 5.94 -6.37 -4.21
C VAL A 3 5.80 -6.31 -5.73
N ILE A 4 4.59 -6.38 -6.21
CA ILE A 4 4.25 -6.24 -7.62
C ILE A 4 3.26 -5.07 -7.77
N ALA A 5 3.72 -3.94 -8.29
CA ALA A 5 5.11 -3.66 -8.65
C ALA A 5 5.45 -2.25 -8.24
N LEU A 6 6.72 -1.99 -7.97
CA LEU A 6 7.22 -0.65 -7.64
C LEU A 6 6.88 0.37 -8.74
N SER A 7 6.86 -0.04 -10.01
CA SER A 7 6.52 0.85 -11.12
C SER A 7 5.15 1.52 -10.95
N ALA A 8 4.15 0.81 -10.44
CA ALA A 8 2.83 1.38 -10.19
C ALA A 8 2.87 2.52 -9.17
N LEU A 9 3.73 2.39 -8.15
CA LEU A 9 3.92 3.43 -7.15
C LEU A 9 4.68 4.61 -7.74
N ARG A 10 5.75 4.33 -8.51
CA ARG A 10 6.57 5.37 -9.13
C ARG A 10 5.76 6.22 -10.12
N GLU A 11 4.90 5.61 -10.89
CA GLU A 11 4.03 6.31 -11.83
C GLU A 11 3.17 7.36 -11.14
N PHE A 12 2.73 7.09 -9.92
CA PHE A 12 1.91 8.03 -9.17
C PHE A 12 2.69 9.30 -8.82
N TRP A 13 3.87 9.18 -8.18
CA TRP A 13 4.59 10.38 -7.73
C TRP A 13 5.32 11.11 -8.85
N THR A 14 5.53 10.47 -10.01
CA THR A 14 6.11 11.14 -11.19
C THR A 14 5.04 11.72 -12.11
N GLY A 15 3.79 11.29 -11.96
CA GLY A 15 2.69 11.71 -12.84
C GLY A 15 2.29 13.17 -12.69
N LYS A 16 2.39 13.73 -11.48
CA LYS A 16 2.13 15.13 -11.20
C LYS A 16 3.12 15.66 -10.17
N ALA A 17 3.59 16.90 -10.37
CA ALA A 17 4.51 17.53 -9.42
C ALA A 17 3.93 17.63 -8.01
N THR A 18 2.62 17.79 -7.87
CA THR A 18 1.94 17.85 -6.58
C THR A 18 2.02 16.56 -5.79
N TYR A 19 2.33 15.43 -6.43
CA TYR A 19 2.47 14.12 -5.78
C TYR A 19 3.92 13.73 -5.53
N ALA A 20 4.87 14.61 -5.84
CA ALA A 20 6.30 14.31 -5.69
C ALA A 20 6.68 14.00 -4.24
N ASP A 21 5.98 14.58 -3.26
CA ASP A 21 6.21 14.33 -1.84
C ASP A 21 5.76 12.94 -1.38
N ALA A 22 5.03 12.19 -2.22
CA ALA A 22 4.71 10.80 -1.93
C ALA A 22 5.91 9.88 -2.07
N ARG A 23 6.95 10.28 -2.82
CA ARG A 23 8.09 9.43 -3.14
C ARG A 23 8.80 8.86 -1.90
N GLN A 24 9.25 9.72 -1.00
CA GLN A 24 10.04 9.27 0.16
C GLN A 24 9.23 8.37 1.11
N PRO A 25 8.02 8.77 1.57
CA PRO A 25 7.26 7.91 2.45
C PRO A 25 6.81 6.60 1.79
N THR A 26 6.54 6.61 0.49
CA THR A 26 6.17 5.39 -0.24
C THR A 26 7.36 4.46 -0.38
N LEU A 27 8.57 4.98 -0.65
CA LEU A 27 9.78 4.17 -0.70
C LEU A 27 10.12 3.59 0.68
N ALA A 28 9.90 4.32 1.76
CA ALA A 28 10.09 3.81 3.11
C ALA A 28 9.14 2.64 3.38
N TRP A 29 7.86 2.77 3.00
CA TRP A 29 6.89 1.69 3.08
C TRP A 29 7.33 0.47 2.26
N TYR A 30 7.77 0.71 1.03
CA TYR A 30 8.22 -0.34 0.11
C TYR A 30 9.40 -1.14 0.69
N ARG A 31 10.40 -0.45 1.21
CA ARG A 31 11.57 -1.10 1.82
C ARG A 31 11.19 -1.94 3.05
N HIS A 32 10.27 -1.43 3.86
CA HIS A 32 9.76 -2.16 5.01
C HIS A 32 9.08 -3.45 4.56
N VAL A 33 8.19 -3.34 3.56
CA VAL A 33 7.45 -4.50 3.06
C VAL A 33 8.37 -5.56 2.46
N LEU A 34 9.43 -5.15 1.75
CA LEU A 34 10.41 -6.09 1.22
C LEU A 34 11.10 -6.93 2.31
N GLN A 35 11.29 -6.37 3.50
CA GLN A 35 11.91 -7.06 4.63
C GLN A 35 10.91 -7.87 5.47
N ALA A 36 9.62 -7.65 5.27
CA ALA A 36 8.58 -8.33 6.03
C ALA A 36 8.39 -9.77 5.56
N ASP A 37 7.89 -10.60 6.49
CA ASP A 37 7.51 -11.99 6.20
C ASP A 37 6.12 -12.24 6.81
N TRP A 38 5.12 -11.60 6.24
CA TRP A 38 3.75 -11.68 6.76
C TRP A 38 3.07 -12.99 6.37
N ARG A 39 2.55 -13.66 7.37
CA ARG A 39 1.80 -14.91 7.20
C ARG A 39 0.30 -14.72 7.43
N SER A 40 -0.08 -13.57 8.01
CA SER A 40 -1.48 -13.29 8.36
C SER A 40 -1.72 -11.79 8.43
N PRO A 41 -3.00 -11.36 8.35
CA PRO A 41 -3.36 -9.96 8.56
C PRO A 41 -2.93 -9.40 9.92
N ALA A 42 -2.94 -10.23 10.96
CA ALA A 42 -2.53 -9.81 12.30
C ALA A 42 -1.06 -9.35 12.33
N GLU A 43 -0.19 -10.02 11.56
CA GLU A 43 1.22 -9.63 11.47
C GLU A 43 1.40 -8.29 10.76
N VAL A 44 0.60 -8.03 9.72
CA VAL A 44 0.57 -6.72 9.04
C VAL A 44 0.18 -5.62 10.03
N LYS A 45 -0.92 -5.83 10.75
CA LYS A 45 -1.45 -4.87 11.71
C LYS A 45 -0.49 -4.57 12.84
N ARG A 46 0.29 -5.56 13.26
CA ARG A 46 1.30 -5.39 14.31
C ARG A 46 2.40 -4.42 13.87
N GLU A 47 2.82 -4.49 12.61
CA GLU A 47 3.88 -3.62 12.07
C GLU A 47 3.35 -2.28 11.58
N PHE A 48 2.13 -2.24 11.07
CA PHE A 48 1.47 -1.04 10.56
C PHE A 48 0.14 -0.84 11.30
N GLY A 49 0.21 -0.21 12.47
CA GLY A 49 -0.95 -0.05 13.35
C GLY A 49 -2.11 0.74 12.73
N SER A 50 -1.82 1.66 11.78
CA SER A 50 -2.85 2.44 11.09
C SER A 50 -3.43 1.74 9.85
N ALA A 51 -2.91 0.56 9.48
CA ALA A 51 -3.44 -0.16 8.33
C ALA A 51 -4.87 -0.64 8.59
N SER A 52 -5.68 -0.63 7.53
CA SER A 52 -7.03 -1.18 7.56
C SER A 52 -7.03 -2.55 6.92
N ILE A 53 -7.43 -3.55 7.68
CA ILE A 53 -7.52 -4.93 7.19
C ILE A 53 -8.93 -5.14 6.65
N LEU A 54 -9.01 -5.41 5.34
CA LEU A 54 -10.26 -5.71 4.66
C LEU A 54 -10.38 -7.21 4.45
N ARG A 55 -11.42 -7.64 3.73
CA ARG A 55 -11.63 -9.06 3.44
C ARG A 55 -10.73 -9.55 2.31
N ASP A 56 -10.54 -10.85 2.22
CA ASP A 56 -9.91 -11.56 1.11
C ASP A 56 -8.49 -11.07 0.79
N GLY A 57 -7.70 -10.77 1.82
CA GLY A 57 -6.32 -10.36 1.66
C GLY A 57 -6.09 -8.90 1.31
N ARG A 58 -7.15 -8.09 1.26
CA ARG A 58 -7.04 -6.65 0.98
C ARG A 58 -6.59 -5.90 2.22
N VAL A 59 -5.67 -4.97 2.04
CA VAL A 59 -5.15 -4.10 3.09
C VAL A 59 -4.98 -2.69 2.54
N VAL A 60 -5.32 -1.70 3.36
CA VAL A 60 -5.13 -0.29 3.04
C VAL A 60 -4.08 0.29 3.98
N PHE A 61 -3.03 0.87 3.43
CA PHE A 61 -1.97 1.54 4.19
C PHE A 61 -2.09 3.05 4.06
N ASN A 62 -1.92 3.75 5.16
CA ASN A 62 -1.80 5.20 5.18
C ASN A 62 -0.35 5.59 4.95
N ILE A 63 -0.12 6.54 4.06
CA ILE A 63 1.21 7.01 3.69
C ILE A 63 1.29 8.52 3.95
N ALA A 64 2.40 8.98 4.52
CA ALA A 64 2.59 10.39 4.90
C ALA A 64 1.44 10.87 5.81
N GLY A 65 1.25 10.16 6.93
CA GLY A 65 0.08 10.35 7.78
C GLY A 65 -1.19 9.88 7.07
N ASN A 66 -2.06 10.81 6.71
CA ASN A 66 -3.30 10.50 5.98
C ASN A 66 -3.32 11.07 4.57
N LYS A 67 -2.19 11.58 4.08
CA LYS A 67 -2.18 12.29 2.80
C LYS A 67 -2.39 11.36 1.62
N TYR A 68 -1.79 10.17 1.66
CA TYR A 68 -1.88 9.16 0.60
C TYR A 68 -2.32 7.82 1.16
N ARG A 69 -2.90 7.01 0.29
CA ARG A 69 -3.34 5.64 0.60
C ARG A 69 -2.86 4.66 -0.45
N ILE A 70 -2.39 3.49 0.01
CA ILE A 70 -2.06 2.37 -0.87
C ILE A 70 -3.01 1.23 -0.55
N VAL A 71 -3.68 0.71 -1.57
CA VAL A 71 -4.50 -0.49 -1.46
C VAL A 71 -3.74 -1.63 -2.08
N VAL A 72 -3.63 -2.74 -1.36
CA VAL A 72 -2.95 -3.94 -1.84
C VAL A 72 -3.84 -5.16 -1.69
N TRP A 73 -3.51 -6.20 -2.45
CA TRP A 73 -3.97 -7.56 -2.20
C TRP A 73 -2.75 -8.39 -1.82
N ILE A 74 -2.83 -9.11 -0.69
CA ILE A 74 -1.71 -9.91 -0.20
C ILE A 74 -2.04 -11.39 -0.37
N ASN A 75 -1.13 -12.08 -1.06
CA ASN A 75 -1.13 -13.54 -1.11
C ASN A 75 -0.16 -14.01 -0.03
N TYR A 76 -0.68 -14.31 1.16
CA TYR A 76 0.15 -14.66 2.32
C TYR A 76 0.96 -15.95 2.11
N PRO A 77 0.38 -17.03 1.55
CA PRO A 77 1.15 -18.25 1.33
C PRO A 77 2.38 -18.05 0.44
N TYR A 78 2.27 -17.21 -0.59
CA TYR A 78 3.36 -16.95 -1.54
C TYR A 78 4.20 -15.73 -1.19
N ARG A 79 3.86 -15.00 -0.13
CA ARG A 79 4.57 -13.79 0.32
C ARG A 79 4.62 -12.71 -0.76
N VAL A 80 3.51 -12.49 -1.46
CA VAL A 80 3.42 -11.48 -2.52
C VAL A 80 2.40 -10.42 -2.15
N VAL A 81 2.78 -9.15 -2.36
CA VAL A 81 1.94 -7.98 -2.18
C VAL A 81 1.70 -7.36 -3.56
N TYR A 82 0.45 -7.38 -4.00
CA TYR A 82 0.05 -6.78 -5.27
C TYR A 82 -0.48 -5.39 -5.03
N ILE A 83 0.10 -4.39 -5.69
CA ILE A 83 -0.38 -3.01 -5.63
C ILE A 83 -1.65 -2.93 -6.47
N ARG A 84 -2.75 -2.51 -5.84
CA ARG A 84 -4.05 -2.37 -6.52
C ARG A 84 -4.41 -0.91 -6.76
N PHE A 85 -3.95 0.00 -5.90
CA PHE A 85 -4.26 1.42 -6.00
C PHE A 85 -3.28 2.21 -5.17
N ILE A 86 -2.91 3.40 -5.64
CA ILE A 86 -2.28 4.43 -4.84
C ILE A 86 -2.90 5.77 -5.22
N GLY A 87 -3.19 6.61 -4.24
CA GLY A 87 -3.78 7.91 -4.49
C GLY A 87 -3.83 8.77 -3.24
N THR A 88 -4.36 9.98 -3.42
CA THR A 88 -4.66 10.89 -2.32
C THR A 88 -5.85 10.35 -1.52
N HIS A 89 -6.08 10.91 -0.32
CA HIS A 89 -7.25 10.58 0.48
C HIS A 89 -8.55 10.79 -0.31
N VAL A 90 -8.66 11.88 -1.05
CA VAL A 90 -9.85 12.19 -1.85
C VAL A 90 -10.05 11.16 -2.97
N GLN A 91 -8.96 10.79 -3.66
CA GLN A 91 -9.02 9.76 -4.70
C GLN A 91 -9.39 8.41 -4.13
N TYR A 92 -8.88 8.08 -2.95
CA TYR A 92 -9.21 6.83 -2.26
C TYR A 92 -10.71 6.76 -1.91
N ASP A 93 -11.29 7.88 -1.47
CA ASP A 93 -12.71 7.92 -1.11
C ASP A 93 -13.64 7.65 -2.30
N ALA A 94 -13.14 7.79 -3.53
CA ALA A 94 -13.90 7.54 -4.76
C ALA A 94 -13.77 6.10 -5.26
N VAL A 95 -12.94 5.25 -4.65
CA VAL A 95 -12.74 3.86 -5.08
C VAL A 95 -13.29 2.89 -4.04
N ASP A 96 -13.70 1.72 -4.52
CA ASP A 96 -14.06 0.60 -3.65
C ASP A 96 -12.79 -0.20 -3.35
N ALA A 97 -12.20 0.02 -2.17
CA ALA A 97 -10.94 -0.63 -1.78
C ALA A 97 -11.04 -2.16 -1.73
N GLN A 98 -12.24 -2.71 -1.53
CA GLN A 98 -12.42 -4.16 -1.49
C GLN A 98 -12.35 -4.80 -2.89
N ASN A 99 -12.60 -4.03 -3.94
CA ASN A 99 -12.72 -4.56 -5.32
C ASN A 99 -11.79 -3.92 -6.35
N VAL A 100 -11.12 -2.84 -5.98
CA VAL A 100 -10.20 -2.16 -6.90
C VAL A 100 -9.02 -3.03 -7.32
#